data_3baa094c96b6d04655a3f9558da789d4
#
_entry.id   3baa094c96b6d04655a3f9558da789d4
#
_cell.length_a   1.000
_cell.length_b   1.000
_cell.length_c   1.000
_cell.angle_alpha   90.00
_cell.angle_beta   90.00
_cell.angle_gamma   90.00
#
_symmetry.space_group_name_H-M   'P 1'
#
loop_
_entity.id
_entity.type
_entity.pdbx_description
1 polymer ?
#
loop_
_entity_poly.entity_id
_entity_poly.type
_entity_poly.pdbx_seq_one_letter_code
_entity_poly.pdbx_strand_id
1 'polypeptide(L)' 'MKYITILDFSEGKVYQYEIQEDQYPRHQNLVDFIISKGFSLGNIEWMSHYDKKIY' A
#
# COMPACT_ATOMS: atom_id res chain seq x y z
N MET A 1 -6.83 -7.61 -10.36
CA MET A 1 -5.76 -6.71 -9.97
C MET A 1 -5.86 -6.38 -8.49
N LYS A 2 -4.76 -6.11 -7.88
CA LYS A 2 -4.71 -5.84 -6.45
C LYS A 2 -4.26 -4.41 -6.21
N TYR A 3 -4.75 -3.80 -5.15
CA TYR A 3 -4.42 -2.42 -4.80
C TYR A 3 -3.87 -2.36 -3.39
N ILE A 4 -3.04 -1.35 -3.14
CA ILE A 4 -2.60 -1.00 -1.79
C ILE A 4 -3.04 0.43 -1.54
N THR A 5 -3.73 0.65 -0.43
CA THR A 5 -4.09 2.00 0.02
C THR A 5 -3.28 2.31 1.27
N ILE A 6 -2.59 3.44 1.26
CA ILE A 6 -1.70 3.87 2.32
C ILE A 6 -2.20 5.19 2.90
N LEU A 7 -2.38 5.22 4.21
CA LEU A 7 -2.71 6.44 4.94
C LEU A 7 -1.43 6.99 5.54
N ASP A 8 -0.96 8.12 5.03
CA ASP A 8 0.28 8.75 5.50
C ASP A 8 -0.07 9.82 6.53
N PHE A 9 0.15 9.50 7.79
CA PHE A 9 -0.19 10.40 8.90
C PHE A 9 0.78 11.58 9.02
N SER A 10 2.01 11.42 8.55
CA SER A 10 2.98 12.51 8.64
C SER A 10 2.66 13.64 7.67
N GLU A 11 2.03 13.33 6.54
CA GLU A 11 1.67 14.33 5.52
C GLU A 11 0.16 14.56 5.42
N GLY A 12 -0.64 13.73 6.07
CA GLY A 12 -2.09 13.82 5.98
C GLY A 12 -2.60 13.47 4.60
N LYS A 13 -1.98 12.50 3.92
CA LYS A 13 -2.33 12.11 2.56
C LYS A 13 -2.72 10.66 2.46
N VAL A 14 -3.52 10.35 1.45
CA VAL A 14 -3.94 8.99 1.13
C VAL A 14 -3.37 8.64 -0.25
N TYR A 15 -2.69 7.52 -0.33
CA TYR A 15 -2.12 7.03 -1.58
C TYR A 15 -2.74 5.69 -1.94
N GLN A 16 -2.97 5.46 -3.23
CA GLN A 16 -3.45 4.17 -3.71
C GLN A 16 -2.60 3.75 -4.89
N TYR A 17 -2.04 2.55 -4.82
CA TYR A 17 -1.24 1.98 -5.88
C TYR A 17 -1.88 0.70 -6.40
N GLU A 18 -1.76 0.48 -7.69
CA GLU A 18 -2.16 -0.76 -8.34
C GLU A 18 -0.93 -1.65 -8.46
N ILE A 19 -1.05 -2.91 -8.05
CA ILE A 19 0.06 -3.85 -8.08
C ILE A 19 -0.33 -5.12 -8.83
N GLN A 20 0.68 -5.79 -9.39
CA GLN A 20 0.52 -7.10 -10.01
C GLN A 20 0.57 -8.16 -8.92
N GLU A 21 -0.52 -8.90 -8.75
CA GLU A 21 -0.64 -9.87 -7.68
C GLU A 21 0.43 -10.96 -7.73
N ASP A 22 0.81 -11.38 -8.93
CA ASP A 22 1.82 -12.42 -9.13
C ASP A 22 3.24 -11.97 -8.76
N GLN A 23 3.48 -10.65 -8.75
CA GLN A 23 4.78 -10.09 -8.36
C GLN A 23 4.87 -9.83 -6.86
N TYR A 24 3.74 -9.81 -6.16
CA TYR A 24 3.68 -9.51 -4.72
C TYR A 24 2.82 -10.56 -4.01
N PRO A 25 3.24 -11.85 -4.03
CA PRO A 25 2.39 -12.93 -3.52
C PRO A 25 2.36 -13.04 -2.01
N ARG A 26 3.27 -12.38 -1.30
CA ARG A 26 3.38 -12.49 0.16
C ARG A 26 3.27 -11.13 0.82
N HIS A 27 2.88 -11.15 2.08
CA HIS A 27 2.81 -9.94 2.91
C HIS A 27 4.14 -9.17 2.90
N GLN A 28 5.27 -9.88 3.03
CA GLN A 28 6.58 -9.24 3.03
C GLN A 28 6.86 -8.51 1.71
N ASN A 29 6.41 -9.05 0.60
CA ASN A 29 6.57 -8.37 -0.69
C ASN A 29 5.82 -7.03 -0.72
N LEU A 30 4.64 -6.97 -0.10
CA LEU A 30 3.87 -5.73 -0.01
C LEU A 30 4.58 -4.71 0.88
N VAL A 31 5.14 -5.16 2.00
CA VAL A 31 5.91 -4.30 2.90
C VAL A 31 7.12 -3.73 2.16
N ASP A 32 7.84 -4.56 1.42
CA ASP A 32 9.00 -4.13 0.64
C ASP A 32 8.61 -3.10 -0.42
N PHE A 33 7.46 -3.28 -1.06
CA PHE A 33 6.94 -2.32 -2.02
C PHE A 33 6.70 -0.95 -1.35
N ILE A 34 6.06 -0.96 -0.20
CA ILE A 34 5.77 0.27 0.55
C ILE A 34 7.06 1.00 0.92
N ILE A 35 8.03 0.26 1.43
CA ILE A 35 9.33 0.84 1.80
C ILE A 35 10.04 1.41 0.57
N SER A 36 9.95 0.73 -0.58
CA SER A 36 10.58 1.19 -1.82
C SER A 36 10.00 2.51 -2.31
N LYS A 37 8.78 2.86 -1.91
CA LYS A 37 8.15 4.13 -2.25
C LYS A 37 8.52 5.26 -1.29
N GLY A 38 9.34 4.97 -0.28
CA GLY A 38 9.83 5.99 0.64
C GLY A 38 8.98 6.20 1.89
N PHE A 39 8.02 5.33 2.14
CA PHE A 39 7.17 5.44 3.34
C PHE A 39 7.88 4.87 4.57
N SER A 40 7.61 5.48 5.72
CA SER A 40 8.03 4.98 7.00
C SER A 40 6.88 4.20 7.63
N LEU A 41 7.08 2.91 7.89
CA LEU A 41 6.02 2.05 8.42
C LEU A 41 5.46 2.54 9.76
N GLY A 42 6.27 3.23 10.55
CA GLY A 42 5.82 3.77 11.83
C GLY A 42 4.85 4.94 11.72
N ASN A 43 4.75 5.56 10.56
CA ASN A 43 3.94 6.76 10.35
C ASN A 43 2.79 6.55 9.38
N ILE A 44 2.50 5.30 9.03
CA ILE A 44 1.44 4.98 8.07
C ILE A 44 0.59 3.84 8.57
N GLU A 45 -0.61 3.74 8.00
CA GLU A 45 -1.42 2.53 8.02
C GLU A 45 -1.70 2.16 6.57
N TRP A 46 -1.84 0.88 6.30
CA TRP A 46 -2.09 0.43 4.94
C TRP A 46 -2.87 -0.85 4.91
N MET A 47 -3.49 -1.11 3.75
CA MET A 47 -4.16 -2.37 3.50
C MET A 47 -4.07 -2.73 2.03
N SER A 48 -4.07 -4.01 1.73
CA SER A 48 -4.22 -4.50 0.37
C SER A 48 -5.67 -4.90 0.15
N HIS A 49 -6.16 -4.67 -1.06
CA HIS A 49 -7.56 -4.95 -1.38
C HIS A 49 -7.72 -5.13 -2.89
N TYR A 50 -8.90 -5.62 -3.29
CA TYR A 50 -9.18 -5.88 -4.71
C TYR A 50 -10.12 -4.85 -5.31
N ASP A 51 -10.94 -4.18 -4.50
CA ASP A 51 -11.86 -3.16 -4.96
C ASP A 51 -11.21 -1.79 -4.79
N LYS A 52 -11.03 -1.06 -5.89
CA LYS A 52 -10.41 0.27 -5.85
C LYS A 52 -11.35 1.37 -5.39
N LYS A 53 -12.63 1.06 -5.20
CA LYS A 53 -13.62 2.05 -4.81
C LYS A 53 -13.50 2.38 -3.33
N ILE A 54 -13.62 3.64 -3.01
CA ILE A 54 -13.67 4.12 -1.63
C ILE A 54 -15.14 4.33 -1.28
N TYR A 55 -15.56 3.64 -0.25
CA TYR A 55 -16.96 3.67 0.20
C TYR A 55 -17.21 4.76 1.23
#